data_f72ff803b782775bf521022305b30566
#
_entry.id   f72ff803b782775bf521022305b30566
#
_cell.length_a   1.000
_cell.length_b   1.000
_cell.length_c   1.000
_cell.angle_alpha   90.00
_cell.angle_beta   90.00
_cell.angle_gamma   90.00
#
_symmetry.space_group_name_H-M   'P 1'
#
loop_
_entity.id
_entity.type
_entity.pdbx_description
1 polymer ?
#
loop_
_entity_poly.entity_id
_entity_poly.type
_entity_poly.pdbx_seq_one_letter_code
_entity_poly.pdbx_strand_id
1 'polypeptide(L)'
;MKALFIIMTLISSNLYAQNDQISGSYAQSSGNPEGGSTFIVLPNQTFIVAYFGGARKGTWKLKADGIYEFTYHAEAKFVLYGRFNSELKDSVNVSIGVDSREDLAVRFNKISEEPFTPIFNKNANCFSYPYYYKQKGKLNTLEVSVPRDDYYYEDEPTDSVSIYSFKVEENYNDFILAGLSENYSQAGSFIAKYHDGVLLLDEYTKLRKGKNYEDLSEETLNFAKMYTETEILPQKLEYGNEFFPYYEYPNENELKPFYKIASEVKDLKGITFTENSLFIATCDD
;
A
#
# COMPACT_ATOMS: atom_id res chain seq x y z
N MET A 1 43.05 19.61 17.73
CA MET A 1 41.78 19.01 18.16
C MET A 1 40.63 20.00 18.33
N LYS A 2 40.79 21.18 18.89
CA LYS A 2 39.68 22.16 19.07
C LYS A 2 39.10 22.69 17.77
N ALA A 3 39.90 22.90 16.71
CA ALA A 3 39.40 23.39 15.40
C ALA A 3 38.52 22.37 14.65
N LEU A 4 38.81 21.08 14.80
CA LEU A 4 38.02 20.02 14.14
C LEU A 4 36.62 19.89 14.74
N PHE A 5 36.48 20.16 16.05
CA PHE A 5 35.18 20.12 16.74
C PHE A 5 34.24 21.28 16.30
N ILE A 6 34.82 22.46 16.05
CA ILE A 6 34.04 23.64 15.60
C ILE A 6 33.56 23.46 14.18
N ILE A 7 34.33 22.83 13.28
CA ILE A 7 33.91 22.55 11.90
C ILE A 7 32.76 21.52 11.88
N MET A 8 32.82 20.50 12.74
CA MET A 8 31.78 19.48 12.81
C MET A 8 30.44 20.02 13.35
N THR A 9 30.48 20.95 14.31
CA THR A 9 29.27 21.61 14.82
C THR A 9 28.68 22.61 13.83
N LEU A 10 29.48 23.28 13.01
CA LEU A 10 28.98 24.18 11.95
C LEU A 10 28.32 23.44 10.78
N ILE A 11 28.80 22.25 10.44
CA ILE A 11 28.18 21.42 9.39
C ILE A 11 26.82 20.85 9.87
N SER A 12 26.74 20.41 11.12
CA SER A 12 25.49 19.92 11.68
C SER A 12 24.40 21.01 11.80
N SER A 13 24.76 22.22 12.19
CA SER A 13 23.83 23.36 12.31
C SER A 13 23.27 23.79 10.94
N ASN A 14 24.05 23.72 9.85
CA ASN A 14 23.55 24.03 8.51
C ASN A 14 22.57 22.99 7.99
N LEU A 15 22.77 21.72 8.30
CA LEU A 15 21.82 20.65 7.91
C LEU A 15 20.47 20.80 8.62
N TYR A 16 20.46 21.15 9.90
CA TYR A 16 19.23 21.42 10.64
C TYR A 16 18.50 22.66 10.09
N ALA A 17 19.20 23.75 9.85
CA ALA A 17 18.61 24.98 9.33
C ALA A 17 18.00 24.82 7.91
N GLN A 18 18.56 23.96 7.07
CA GLN A 18 17.99 23.66 5.75
C GLN A 18 16.75 22.75 5.82
N ASN A 19 16.67 21.85 6.80
CA ASN A 19 15.49 21.04 7.04
C ASN A 19 14.30 21.89 7.47
N ASP A 20 14.51 22.92 8.26
CA ASP A 20 13.44 23.82 8.71
C ASP A 20 12.87 24.66 7.55
N GLN A 21 13.70 25.02 6.54
CA GLN A 21 13.25 25.86 5.44
C GLN A 21 12.12 25.24 4.59
N ILE A 22 12.19 23.92 4.30
CA ILE A 22 11.16 23.28 3.48
C ILE A 22 10.00 22.74 4.31
N SER A 23 10.17 22.60 5.62
CA SER A 23 9.13 22.01 6.48
C SER A 23 7.90 22.92 6.57
N GLY A 24 6.71 22.31 6.43
CA GLY A 24 5.44 23.03 6.43
C GLY A 24 4.42 22.39 5.51
N SER A 25 3.34 23.12 5.24
CA SER A 25 2.30 22.68 4.33
C SER A 25 2.37 23.43 3.00
N TYR A 26 2.10 22.70 1.93
CA TYR A 26 2.04 23.21 0.56
C TYR A 26 0.71 22.78 -0.05
N ALA A 27 0.11 23.62 -0.85
CA ALA A 27 -1.14 23.34 -1.52
C ALA A 27 -0.95 23.37 -3.05
N GLN A 28 -1.54 22.40 -3.71
CA GLN A 28 -1.76 22.42 -5.14
C GLN A 28 -3.24 22.74 -5.36
N SER A 29 -3.52 23.87 -5.93
CA SER A 29 -4.87 24.23 -6.38
C SER A 29 -5.17 23.49 -7.68
N SER A 30 -6.13 22.59 -7.66
CA SER A 30 -6.54 21.85 -8.85
C SER A 30 -7.77 22.55 -9.36
N GLY A 31 -8.22 23.44 -9.66
CA GLY A 31 -9.51 23.97 -10.19
C GLY A 31 -10.69 22.95 -10.21
N ASN A 32 -10.51 21.79 -9.59
CA ASN A 32 -11.47 20.71 -9.48
C ASN A 32 -12.30 20.92 -8.21
N PRO A 33 -13.65 20.83 -8.27
CA PRO A 33 -14.52 20.91 -7.10
C PRO A 33 -14.26 19.84 -6.03
N GLU A 34 -13.61 18.74 -6.37
CA GLU A 34 -13.16 17.70 -5.41
C GLU A 34 -11.95 18.11 -4.56
N GLY A 35 -11.42 19.33 -4.74
CA GLY A 35 -10.31 19.87 -3.98
C GLY A 35 -8.94 19.59 -4.60
N GLY A 36 -7.91 20.16 -3.99
CA GLY A 36 -6.52 19.95 -4.35
C GLY A 36 -5.85 18.92 -3.43
N SER A 37 -4.57 18.68 -3.64
CA SER A 37 -3.74 17.95 -2.71
C SER A 37 -3.03 18.90 -1.74
N THR A 38 -2.89 18.44 -0.49
CA THR A 38 -2.05 19.09 0.52
C THR A 38 -0.79 18.27 0.72
N PHE A 39 0.36 18.91 0.52
CA PHE A 39 1.66 18.30 0.72
C PHE A 39 2.22 18.81 2.05
N ILE A 40 2.46 17.91 2.99
CA ILE A 40 2.99 18.23 4.34
C ILE A 40 4.41 17.67 4.43
N VAL A 41 5.37 18.56 4.61
CA VAL A 41 6.79 18.21 4.77
C VAL A 41 7.18 18.41 6.24
N LEU A 42 7.70 17.36 6.87
CA LEU A 42 8.05 17.34 8.29
C LEU A 42 9.56 17.44 8.50
N PRO A 43 10.03 18.04 9.61
CA PRO A 43 11.46 18.19 9.90
C PRO A 43 12.21 16.87 10.07
N ASN A 44 11.51 15.79 10.44
CA ASN A 44 12.05 14.44 10.60
C ASN A 44 12.33 13.70 9.29
N GLN A 45 12.35 14.42 8.15
CA GLN A 45 12.57 13.88 6.80
C GLN A 45 11.43 12.96 6.30
N THR A 46 10.23 13.08 6.84
CA THR A 46 9.04 12.43 6.30
C THR A 46 8.15 13.45 5.59
N PHE A 47 7.29 12.96 4.69
CA PHE A 47 6.27 13.78 4.05
C PHE A 47 4.98 13.01 3.85
N ILE A 48 3.89 13.74 3.66
CA ILE A 48 2.57 13.21 3.34
C ILE A 48 1.98 14.05 2.20
N VAL A 49 1.34 13.38 1.27
CA VAL A 49 0.47 14.00 0.27
C VAL A 49 -0.94 13.53 0.55
N ALA A 50 -1.77 14.42 1.10
CA ALA A 50 -3.19 14.17 1.35
C ALA A 50 -4.01 14.67 0.16
N TYR A 51 -4.95 13.85 -0.31
CA TYR A 51 -5.87 14.16 -1.42
C TYR A 51 -7.26 13.61 -1.10
N PHE A 52 -8.25 13.93 -1.92
CA PHE A 52 -9.59 13.39 -1.73
C PHE A 52 -9.57 11.84 -1.79
N GLY A 53 -10.04 11.20 -0.74
CA GLY A 53 -10.12 9.74 -0.63
C GLY A 53 -8.83 9.03 -0.17
N GLY A 54 -7.74 9.76 0.21
CA GLY A 54 -6.56 9.07 0.72
C GLY A 54 -5.36 9.97 1.01
N ALA A 55 -4.26 9.32 1.36
CA ALA A 55 -2.97 9.97 1.52
C ALA A 55 -1.83 9.02 1.16
N ARG A 56 -0.73 9.57 0.65
CA ARG A 56 0.54 8.87 0.46
C ARG A 56 1.60 9.47 1.36
N LYS A 57 2.48 8.63 1.86
CA LYS A 57 3.61 9.04 2.72
C LYS A 57 4.94 8.63 2.12
N GLY A 58 5.99 9.24 2.61
CA GLY A 58 7.33 8.90 2.19
C GLY A 58 8.40 9.62 2.98
N THR A 59 9.61 9.56 2.47
CA THR A 59 10.78 10.23 3.04
C THR A 59 11.37 11.21 2.04
N TRP A 60 12.01 12.24 2.54
CA TRP A 60 12.73 13.20 1.71
C TRP A 60 14.17 13.39 2.20
N LYS A 61 15.04 13.80 1.29
CA LYS A 61 16.43 14.13 1.60
C LYS A 61 16.93 15.27 0.74
N LEU A 62 17.80 16.08 1.28
CA LEU A 62 18.54 17.09 0.55
C LEU A 62 19.59 16.42 -0.36
N LYS A 63 19.60 16.73 -1.65
CA LYS A 63 20.57 16.23 -2.65
C LYS A 63 21.66 17.25 -2.95
N ALA A 64 21.26 18.51 -3.08
CA ALA A 64 22.13 19.65 -3.29
C ALA A 64 21.43 20.91 -2.79
N ASP A 65 22.08 22.07 -2.80
CA ASP A 65 21.49 23.32 -2.35
C ASP A 65 20.15 23.60 -3.04
N GLY A 66 19.08 23.67 -2.24
CA GLY A 66 17.70 23.84 -2.69
C GLY A 66 17.12 22.69 -3.52
N ILE A 67 17.80 21.55 -3.66
CA ILE A 67 17.31 20.38 -4.43
C ILE A 67 17.02 19.23 -3.48
N TYR A 68 15.80 18.74 -3.46
CA TYR A 68 15.30 17.68 -2.59
C TYR A 68 14.78 16.50 -3.40
N GLU A 69 15.09 15.30 -2.94
CA GLU A 69 14.52 14.04 -3.44
C GLU A 69 13.47 13.55 -2.46
N PHE A 70 12.28 13.28 -2.98
CA PHE A 70 11.14 12.72 -2.26
C PHE A 70 10.92 11.29 -2.75
N THR A 71 10.82 10.33 -1.84
CA THR A 71 10.60 8.92 -2.17
C THR A 71 9.35 8.44 -1.45
N TYR A 72 8.34 8.01 -2.20
CA TYR A 72 7.14 7.41 -1.62
C TYR A 72 7.45 6.09 -0.95
N HIS A 73 6.84 5.87 0.19
CA HIS A 73 6.82 4.56 0.82
C HIS A 73 5.86 3.66 0.03
N ALA A 74 6.37 2.50 -0.39
CA ALA A 74 5.56 1.48 -1.07
C ALA A 74 5.30 0.34 -0.09
N GLU A 75 4.02 0.03 0.13
CA GLU A 75 3.59 -1.19 0.83
C GLU A 75 3.61 -2.39 -0.12
N ALA A 76 3.61 -3.60 0.40
CA ALA A 76 3.39 -4.78 -0.43
C ALA A 76 1.99 -4.74 -1.04
N LYS A 77 1.86 -4.98 -2.36
CA LYS A 77 0.56 -4.96 -3.05
C LYS A 77 -0.40 -5.98 -2.43
N PHE A 78 0.10 -7.17 -2.08
CA PHE A 78 -0.67 -8.20 -1.39
C PHE A 78 0.04 -8.66 -0.13
N VAL A 79 -0.77 -8.94 0.90
CA VAL A 79 -0.34 -9.55 2.15
C VAL A 79 -1.32 -10.65 2.51
N LEU A 80 -0.79 -11.82 2.84
CA LEU A 80 -1.58 -12.88 3.45
C LEU A 80 -1.42 -12.79 4.97
N TYR A 81 -2.54 -12.79 5.66
CA TYR A 81 -2.59 -12.91 7.11
C TYR A 81 -3.17 -14.25 7.49
N GLY A 82 -2.70 -14.85 8.58
CA GLY A 82 -3.18 -16.13 9.07
C GLY A 82 -3.38 -16.16 10.56
N ARG A 83 -4.33 -16.98 11.01
CA ARG A 83 -4.55 -17.34 12.41
C ARG A 83 -5.07 -18.78 12.53
N PHE A 84 -5.03 -19.35 13.72
CA PHE A 84 -5.73 -20.58 14.01
C PHE A 84 -7.14 -20.29 14.57
N ASN A 85 -8.15 -20.87 13.93
CA ASN A 85 -9.56 -20.85 14.36
C ASN A 85 -10.04 -22.28 14.56
N SER A 86 -10.29 -22.68 15.81
CA SER A 86 -10.71 -24.04 16.18
C SER A 86 -12.09 -24.44 15.64
N GLU A 87 -12.94 -23.46 15.29
CA GLU A 87 -14.30 -23.73 14.76
C GLU A 87 -14.28 -24.24 13.32
N LEU A 88 -13.21 -23.93 12.57
CA LEU A 88 -13.06 -24.40 11.19
C LEU A 88 -12.70 -25.89 11.09
N LYS A 89 -12.26 -26.52 12.19
CA LYS A 89 -11.91 -27.94 12.29
C LYS A 89 -10.89 -28.36 11.22
N ASP A 90 -11.34 -29.18 10.26
CA ASP A 90 -10.56 -29.70 9.13
C ASP A 90 -10.65 -28.85 7.86
N SER A 91 -11.19 -27.66 7.98
CA SER A 91 -11.40 -26.74 6.85
C SER A 91 -10.52 -25.52 6.97
N VAL A 92 -10.25 -24.90 5.82
CA VAL A 92 -9.59 -23.62 5.66
C VAL A 92 -10.59 -22.60 5.16
N ASN A 93 -10.52 -21.39 5.71
CA ASN A 93 -11.25 -20.22 5.25
C ASN A 93 -10.25 -19.16 4.79
N VAL A 94 -10.47 -18.58 3.60
CA VAL A 94 -9.71 -17.44 3.08
C VAL A 94 -10.67 -16.30 2.79
N SER A 95 -10.58 -15.22 3.55
CA SER A 95 -11.29 -13.98 3.28
C SER A 95 -10.50 -13.19 2.24
N ILE A 96 -11.12 -12.89 1.11
CA ILE A 96 -10.49 -12.20 -0.01
C ILE A 96 -10.82 -10.70 0.09
N GLY A 97 -9.82 -9.90 0.44
CA GLY A 97 -9.92 -8.44 0.59
C GLY A 97 -9.18 -7.72 -0.54
N VAL A 98 -9.62 -7.93 -1.77
CA VAL A 98 -9.09 -7.28 -2.97
C VAL A 98 -10.20 -6.58 -3.73
N ASP A 99 -9.85 -5.60 -4.56
CA ASP A 99 -10.82 -4.91 -5.42
C ASP A 99 -11.36 -5.86 -6.48
N SER A 100 -12.68 -5.98 -6.59
CA SER A 100 -13.35 -6.86 -7.57
C SER A 100 -13.17 -6.40 -9.03
N ARG A 101 -12.69 -5.16 -9.23
CA ARG A 101 -12.40 -4.62 -10.56
C ARG A 101 -11.01 -5.01 -11.08
N GLU A 102 -10.14 -5.52 -10.21
CA GLU A 102 -8.82 -6.00 -10.60
C GLU A 102 -8.93 -7.44 -11.15
N ASP A 103 -8.37 -7.69 -12.33
CA ASP A 103 -8.29 -9.01 -12.96
C ASP A 103 -7.27 -9.90 -12.25
N LEU A 104 -7.56 -10.30 -11.02
CA LEU A 104 -6.68 -11.11 -10.19
C LEU A 104 -7.06 -12.58 -10.27
N ALA A 105 -6.04 -13.44 -10.20
CA ALA A 105 -6.24 -14.88 -10.12
C ALA A 105 -5.38 -15.49 -9.03
N VAL A 106 -5.84 -16.60 -8.47
CA VAL A 106 -5.17 -17.29 -7.37
C VAL A 106 -4.94 -18.77 -7.68
N ARG A 107 -3.99 -19.34 -6.97
CA ARG A 107 -3.72 -20.78 -6.97
C ARG A 107 -3.42 -21.22 -5.54
N PHE A 108 -4.17 -22.22 -5.07
CA PHE A 108 -4.03 -22.77 -3.72
C PHE A 108 -3.21 -24.06 -3.77
N ASN A 109 -2.33 -24.27 -2.78
CA ASN A 109 -1.57 -25.52 -2.60
C ASN A 109 -0.82 -25.96 -3.86
N LYS A 110 -0.02 -25.07 -4.42
CA LYS A 110 0.73 -25.18 -5.68
C LYS A 110 1.12 -26.61 -6.05
N ILE A 111 0.54 -27.10 -7.14
CA ILE A 111 1.05 -28.19 -7.95
C ILE A 111 1.61 -27.52 -9.22
N SER A 112 2.83 -27.83 -9.62
CA SER A 112 3.69 -27.01 -10.46
C SER A 112 3.21 -26.64 -11.86
N GLU A 113 2.05 -27.04 -12.34
CA GLU A 113 1.53 -26.74 -13.67
C GLU A 113 0.02 -26.45 -13.69
N GLU A 114 -0.61 -26.37 -12.52
CA GLU A 114 -2.04 -26.07 -12.47
C GLU A 114 -2.30 -24.62 -12.88
N PRO A 115 -3.39 -24.37 -13.62
CA PRO A 115 -3.80 -23.01 -14.01
C PRO A 115 -4.19 -22.18 -12.79
N PHE A 116 -4.05 -20.87 -12.90
CA PHE A 116 -4.61 -19.93 -11.92
C PHE A 116 -6.11 -19.81 -12.10
N THR A 117 -6.84 -19.68 -11.01
CA THR A 117 -8.28 -19.45 -11.01
C THR A 117 -8.58 -17.97 -10.80
N PRO A 118 -9.26 -17.30 -11.73
CA PRO A 118 -9.71 -15.92 -11.53
C PRO A 118 -10.50 -15.78 -10.22
N ILE A 119 -10.27 -14.73 -9.48
CA ILE A 119 -11.00 -14.49 -8.22
C ILE A 119 -12.46 -14.16 -8.52
N PHE A 120 -12.69 -13.21 -9.42
CA PHE A 120 -14.01 -12.73 -9.81
C PHE A 120 -14.26 -13.00 -11.30
N ASN A 121 -15.49 -13.20 -11.68
CA ASN A 121 -15.85 -13.30 -13.09
C ASN A 121 -15.77 -11.93 -13.77
N LYS A 122 -15.39 -11.92 -15.04
CA LYS A 122 -15.29 -10.70 -15.85
C LYS A 122 -16.62 -9.95 -15.90
N ASN A 123 -16.52 -8.63 -15.99
CA ASN A 123 -17.65 -7.70 -16.12
C ASN A 123 -18.61 -7.65 -14.93
N ALA A 124 -18.26 -8.25 -13.78
CA ALA A 124 -19.00 -8.13 -12.55
C ALA A 124 -18.30 -7.13 -11.59
N ASN A 125 -19.03 -6.09 -11.22
CA ASN A 125 -18.55 -5.04 -10.29
C ASN A 125 -19.48 -4.88 -9.07
N CYS A 126 -20.41 -5.79 -8.86
CA CYS A 126 -21.41 -5.76 -7.79
C CYS A 126 -21.05 -6.63 -6.57
N PHE A 127 -19.81 -7.04 -6.46
CA PHE A 127 -19.32 -7.79 -5.30
C PHE A 127 -19.21 -6.89 -4.07
N SER A 128 -19.51 -7.46 -2.90
CA SER A 128 -19.38 -6.79 -1.61
C SER A 128 -18.53 -7.61 -0.65
N TYR A 129 -17.47 -7.00 -0.11
CA TYR A 129 -16.62 -7.61 0.92
C TYR A 129 -17.43 -7.86 2.21
N PRO A 130 -17.13 -8.95 2.96
CA PRO A 130 -16.07 -9.93 2.74
C PRO A 130 -16.45 -11.12 1.85
N TYR A 131 -15.50 -11.60 1.03
CA TYR A 131 -15.66 -12.81 0.22
C TYR A 131 -14.95 -13.98 0.89
N TYR A 132 -15.65 -15.06 1.16
CA TYR A 132 -15.11 -16.23 1.85
C TYR A 132 -14.94 -17.40 0.89
N TYR A 133 -13.71 -17.81 0.65
CA TYR A 133 -13.39 -19.07 0.00
C TYR A 133 -13.08 -20.14 1.05
N LYS A 134 -13.82 -21.25 1.01
CA LYS A 134 -13.69 -22.35 1.97
C LYS A 134 -13.30 -23.63 1.26
N GLN A 135 -12.32 -24.35 1.81
CA GLN A 135 -11.92 -25.68 1.32
C GLN A 135 -11.61 -26.61 2.50
N LYS A 136 -11.66 -27.95 2.24
CA LYS A 136 -11.19 -28.95 3.20
C LYS A 136 -9.66 -29.08 3.16
N GLY A 137 -9.08 -29.51 4.29
CA GLY A 137 -7.66 -29.77 4.41
C GLY A 137 -6.85 -28.56 4.84
N LYS A 138 -5.60 -28.47 4.42
CA LYS A 138 -4.65 -27.42 4.80
C LYS A 138 -4.34 -26.49 3.63
N LEU A 139 -4.01 -25.25 3.94
CA LEU A 139 -3.40 -24.31 3.03
C LEU A 139 -1.87 -24.32 3.32
N ASN A 140 -1.07 -24.82 2.38
CA ASN A 140 0.39 -24.78 2.49
C ASN A 140 0.99 -23.64 1.66
N THR A 141 0.34 -23.31 0.54
CA THR A 141 0.75 -22.20 -0.32
C THR A 141 -0.45 -21.50 -0.91
N LEU A 142 -0.34 -20.19 -1.06
CA LEU A 142 -1.25 -19.35 -1.83
C LEU A 142 -0.42 -18.53 -2.80
N GLU A 143 -0.81 -18.51 -4.05
CA GLU A 143 -0.22 -17.62 -5.06
C GLU A 143 -1.29 -16.70 -5.62
N VAL A 144 -0.91 -15.43 -5.82
CA VAL A 144 -1.74 -14.42 -6.45
C VAL A 144 -1.05 -13.95 -7.72
N SER A 145 -1.74 -14.08 -8.84
CA SER A 145 -1.29 -13.58 -10.14
C SER A 145 -1.89 -12.20 -10.39
N VAL A 146 -1.03 -11.26 -10.77
CA VAL A 146 -1.42 -9.91 -11.22
C VAL A 146 -1.18 -9.84 -12.70
N PRO A 147 -2.22 -9.82 -13.55
CA PRO A 147 -2.07 -9.53 -14.96
C PRO A 147 -1.36 -8.19 -15.13
N ARG A 148 -0.52 -8.09 -16.12
CA ARG A 148 0.11 -6.83 -16.47
C ARG A 148 -0.91 -6.00 -17.24
N ASP A 149 -1.10 -4.75 -16.84
CA ASP A 149 -1.96 -3.84 -17.57
C ASP A 149 -1.23 -3.39 -18.84
N ASP A 150 -1.56 -3.98 -19.98
CA ASP A 150 -0.97 -3.69 -21.29
C ASP A 150 -1.24 -2.24 -21.74
N TYR A 151 -2.18 -1.53 -21.10
CA TYR A 151 -2.55 -0.16 -21.45
C TYR A 151 -1.42 0.86 -21.22
N TYR A 152 -0.52 0.60 -20.26
CA TYR A 152 0.58 1.52 -19.93
C TYR A 152 1.92 1.15 -20.55
N TYR A 153 2.02 0.02 -21.26
CA TYR A 153 3.29 -0.49 -21.81
C TYR A 153 3.14 -0.84 -23.29
N GLU A 154 2.91 0.18 -24.12
CA GLU A 154 2.71 0.01 -25.57
C GLU A 154 3.91 -0.58 -26.32
N ASP A 155 5.11 -0.59 -25.74
CA ASP A 155 6.33 -0.89 -26.49
C ASP A 155 6.77 -2.35 -26.51
N GLU A 156 6.29 -3.22 -25.61
CA GLU A 156 6.46 -4.70 -25.71
C GLU A 156 5.39 -5.46 -24.95
N PRO A 157 4.55 -6.28 -25.61
CA PRO A 157 3.69 -7.23 -24.92
C PRO A 157 4.57 -8.27 -24.22
N THR A 158 4.82 -8.08 -22.93
CA THR A 158 5.51 -9.10 -22.15
C THR A 158 4.46 -10.08 -21.63
N ASP A 159 4.49 -11.34 -22.10
CA ASP A 159 3.70 -12.47 -21.57
C ASP A 159 4.00 -12.77 -20.09
N SER A 160 4.60 -11.83 -19.38
CA SER A 160 5.08 -11.97 -18.02
C SER A 160 4.09 -11.34 -17.05
N VAL A 161 3.72 -12.09 -16.02
CA VAL A 161 2.85 -11.66 -14.92
C VAL A 161 3.59 -11.75 -13.60
N SER A 162 3.33 -10.82 -12.70
CA SER A 162 3.89 -10.87 -11.35
C SER A 162 3.08 -11.83 -10.48
N ILE A 163 3.78 -12.78 -9.85
CA ILE A 163 3.20 -13.76 -8.93
C ILE A 163 3.68 -13.45 -7.51
N TYR A 164 2.74 -13.23 -6.62
CA TYR A 164 2.96 -13.12 -5.18
C TYR A 164 2.73 -14.50 -4.57
N SER A 165 3.77 -15.10 -4.02
CA SER A 165 3.74 -16.47 -3.46
C SER A 165 3.89 -16.40 -1.95
N PHE A 166 2.93 -16.99 -1.24
CA PHE A 166 2.90 -17.07 0.22
C PHE A 166 3.07 -18.53 0.63
N LYS A 167 4.03 -18.79 1.52
CA LYS A 167 4.26 -20.09 2.10
C LYS A 167 3.77 -20.10 3.53
N VAL A 168 2.83 -20.99 3.83
CA VAL A 168 2.25 -21.13 5.17
C VAL A 168 3.01 -22.22 5.91
N GLU A 169 3.79 -21.83 6.90
CA GLU A 169 4.58 -22.77 7.73
C GLU A 169 3.89 -23.07 9.06
N GLU A 170 3.03 -22.15 9.53
CA GLU A 170 2.28 -22.28 10.79
C GLU A 170 1.02 -23.12 10.61
N ASN A 171 0.47 -23.60 11.73
CA ASN A 171 -0.78 -24.34 11.71
C ASN A 171 -2.00 -23.41 11.68
N TYR A 172 -2.05 -22.52 10.68
CA TYR A 172 -3.18 -21.62 10.44
C TYR A 172 -4.22 -22.28 9.54
N ASN A 173 -5.49 -21.90 9.75
CA ASN A 173 -6.62 -22.36 8.94
C ASN A 173 -7.64 -21.26 8.64
N ASP A 174 -7.41 -20.04 9.10
CA ASP A 174 -8.24 -18.87 8.85
C ASP A 174 -7.35 -17.75 8.34
N PHE A 175 -7.64 -17.25 7.13
CA PHE A 175 -6.75 -16.35 6.39
C PHE A 175 -7.49 -15.13 5.87
N ILE A 176 -6.73 -14.05 5.69
CA ILE A 176 -7.13 -12.84 4.95
C ILE A 176 -6.08 -12.59 3.88
N LEU A 177 -6.50 -12.56 2.62
CA LEU A 177 -5.72 -12.00 1.53
C LEU A 177 -6.09 -10.53 1.40
N ALA A 178 -5.22 -9.65 1.87
CA ALA A 178 -5.39 -8.19 1.76
C ALA A 178 -4.65 -7.68 0.53
N GLY A 179 -5.35 -6.89 -0.30
CA GLY A 179 -4.79 -6.23 -1.48
C GLY A 179 -4.87 -4.72 -1.37
N LEU A 180 -3.78 -4.02 -1.67
CA LEU A 180 -3.73 -2.57 -1.74
C LEU A 180 -3.85 -2.08 -3.17
N SER A 181 -4.53 -0.95 -3.35
CA SER A 181 -4.53 -0.25 -4.63
C SER A 181 -3.11 0.16 -5.04
N GLU A 182 -2.89 0.36 -6.32
CA GLU A 182 -1.59 0.77 -6.86
C GLU A 182 -1.03 2.04 -6.21
N ASN A 183 -1.88 2.97 -5.82
CA ASN A 183 -1.47 4.20 -5.15
C ASN A 183 -0.64 3.96 -3.88
N TYR A 184 -0.84 2.84 -3.18
CA TYR A 184 -0.09 2.51 -1.97
C TYR A 184 1.06 1.54 -2.21
N SER A 185 1.00 0.74 -3.27
CA SER A 185 1.98 -0.32 -3.56
C SER A 185 3.07 0.10 -4.55
N GLN A 186 2.87 1.19 -5.32
CA GLN A 186 3.90 1.67 -6.24
C GLN A 186 4.97 2.49 -5.52
N ALA A 187 6.22 2.04 -5.64
CA ALA A 187 7.38 2.85 -5.33
C ALA A 187 7.50 3.99 -6.35
N GLY A 188 7.99 5.12 -5.92
CA GLY A 188 8.25 6.25 -6.81
C GLY A 188 9.07 7.30 -6.11
N SER A 189 9.88 8.03 -6.88
CA SER A 189 10.59 9.19 -6.38
C SER A 189 10.49 10.34 -7.37
N PHE A 190 10.58 11.55 -6.85
CA PHE A 190 10.65 12.76 -7.65
C PHE A 190 11.63 13.75 -7.03
N ILE A 191 12.13 14.64 -7.88
CA ILE A 191 13.01 15.73 -7.45
C ILE A 191 12.20 17.02 -7.40
N ALA A 192 12.36 17.77 -6.31
CA ALA A 192 11.79 19.11 -6.20
C ALA A 192 12.89 20.13 -5.94
N LYS A 193 12.76 21.29 -6.56
CA LYS A 193 13.60 22.46 -6.30
C LYS A 193 12.85 23.44 -5.41
N TYR A 194 13.40 23.75 -4.25
CA TYR A 194 12.85 24.74 -3.33
C TYR A 194 13.48 26.11 -3.56
N HIS A 195 12.66 27.11 -3.73
CA HIS A 195 13.07 28.52 -3.82
C HIS A 195 11.94 29.43 -3.33
N ASP A 196 12.25 30.30 -2.37
CA ASP A 196 11.34 31.34 -1.84
C ASP A 196 9.90 30.85 -1.52
N GLY A 197 9.81 29.77 -0.76
CA GLY A 197 8.50 29.22 -0.35
C GLY A 197 7.76 28.43 -1.44
N VAL A 198 8.44 28.09 -2.52
CA VAL A 198 7.87 27.31 -3.62
C VAL A 198 8.66 26.04 -3.85
N LEU A 199 7.99 24.89 -3.88
CA LEU A 199 8.52 23.63 -4.38
C LEU A 199 8.13 23.48 -5.86
N LEU A 200 9.13 23.43 -6.73
CA LEU A 200 8.99 23.16 -8.15
C LEU A 200 9.24 21.66 -8.38
N LEU A 201 8.19 20.93 -8.75
CA LEU A 201 8.27 19.49 -9.01
C LEU A 201 8.68 19.21 -10.46
N ASP A 202 8.18 20.04 -11.40
CA ASP A 202 8.49 20.04 -12.81
C ASP A 202 8.28 21.47 -13.38
N GLU A 203 8.33 21.64 -14.70
CA GLU A 203 8.16 22.95 -15.36
C GLU A 203 6.78 23.56 -15.09
N TYR A 204 5.76 22.74 -14.83
CA TYR A 204 4.36 23.16 -14.74
C TYR A 204 3.83 23.08 -13.30
N THR A 205 4.34 22.14 -12.50
CA THR A 205 3.81 21.86 -11.16
C THR A 205 4.56 22.62 -10.08
N LYS A 206 3.88 23.59 -9.49
CA LYS A 206 4.39 24.48 -8.43
C LYS A 206 3.53 24.35 -7.21
N LEU A 207 4.12 23.93 -6.09
CA LEU A 207 3.46 23.90 -4.80
C LEU A 207 3.89 25.12 -3.99
N ARG A 208 2.96 25.96 -3.60
CA ARG A 208 3.24 27.13 -2.77
C ARG A 208 3.12 26.78 -1.29
N LYS A 209 4.08 27.23 -0.51
CA LYS A 209 4.05 27.10 0.94
C LYS A 209 2.86 27.88 1.52
N GLY A 210 1.99 27.17 2.20
CA GLY A 210 0.84 27.77 2.89
C GLY A 210 1.21 28.18 4.32
N LYS A 211 1.83 27.27 5.07
CA LYS A 211 2.25 27.49 6.45
C LYS A 211 3.64 26.92 6.69
N ASN A 212 4.43 27.54 7.55
CA ASN A 212 5.64 26.91 8.10
C ASN A 212 5.23 25.80 9.08
N TYR A 213 6.19 24.93 9.41
CA TYR A 213 5.94 23.81 10.32
C TYR A 213 5.41 24.29 11.68
N GLU A 214 5.99 25.35 12.24
CA GLU A 214 5.63 25.93 13.54
C GLU A 214 4.20 26.53 13.56
N ASP A 215 3.68 26.90 12.39
CA ASP A 215 2.36 27.50 12.21
C ASP A 215 1.28 26.46 11.89
N LEU A 216 1.64 25.16 11.78
CA LEU A 216 0.68 24.08 11.53
C LEU A 216 -0.24 23.88 12.74
N SER A 217 -1.51 23.61 12.50
CA SER A 217 -2.45 23.30 13.59
C SER A 217 -2.12 21.97 14.22
N GLU A 218 -2.47 21.81 15.51
CA GLU A 218 -2.33 20.56 16.23
C GLU A 218 -3.05 19.40 15.50
N GLU A 219 -4.21 19.65 14.92
CA GLU A 219 -4.95 18.68 14.11
C GLU A 219 -4.13 18.21 12.90
N THR A 220 -3.49 19.12 12.15
CA THR A 220 -2.62 18.79 11.01
C THR A 220 -1.42 17.96 11.46
N LEU A 221 -0.79 18.33 12.57
CA LEU A 221 0.36 17.61 13.11
C LEU A 221 -0.03 16.21 13.61
N ASN A 222 -1.16 16.06 14.28
CA ASN A 222 -1.67 14.76 14.73
C ASN A 222 -2.03 13.86 13.54
N PHE A 223 -2.68 14.41 12.50
CA PHE A 223 -2.93 13.69 11.26
C PHE A 223 -1.63 13.21 10.62
N ALA A 224 -0.65 14.11 10.47
CA ALA A 224 0.63 13.79 9.87
C ALA A 224 1.38 12.70 10.67
N LYS A 225 1.39 12.80 12.00
CA LYS A 225 2.00 11.82 12.89
C LYS A 225 1.31 10.46 12.74
N MET A 226 0.00 10.42 12.83
CA MET A 226 -0.78 9.19 12.68
C MET A 226 -0.45 8.50 11.35
N TYR A 227 -0.48 9.22 10.24
CA TYR A 227 -0.20 8.65 8.92
C TYR A 227 1.23 8.16 8.75
N THR A 228 2.23 8.87 9.29
CA THR A 228 3.64 8.45 9.17
C THR A 228 3.99 7.25 10.05
N GLU A 229 3.35 7.13 11.22
CA GLU A 229 3.62 6.07 12.21
C GLU A 229 2.76 4.81 11.99
N THR A 230 1.62 4.90 11.30
CA THR A 230 0.72 3.75 11.09
C THR A 230 1.06 3.00 9.80
N GLU A 231 1.30 1.70 9.87
CA GLU A 231 1.35 0.81 8.72
C GLU A 231 -0.07 0.49 8.25
N ILE A 232 -0.33 0.55 6.94
CA ILE A 232 -1.63 0.18 6.37
C ILE A 232 -1.86 -1.33 6.54
N LEU A 233 -0.81 -2.11 6.26
CA LEU A 233 -0.79 -3.55 6.43
C LEU A 233 0.20 -3.94 7.55
N PRO A 234 -0.19 -3.84 8.84
CA PRO A 234 0.68 -4.05 9.99
C PRO A 234 1.08 -5.53 10.13
N GLN A 235 2.10 -5.81 10.96
CA GLN A 235 2.51 -7.19 11.27
C GLN A 235 1.41 -8.02 11.95
N LYS A 236 0.53 -7.35 12.68
CA LYS A 236 -0.61 -7.92 13.38
C LYS A 236 -1.88 -7.17 13.01
N LEU A 237 -2.82 -7.85 12.40
CA LEU A 237 -4.10 -7.29 11.99
C LEU A 237 -5.13 -7.56 13.09
N GLU A 238 -5.61 -6.50 13.72
CA GLU A 238 -6.58 -6.56 14.83
C GLU A 238 -7.98 -6.22 14.38
N TYR A 239 -8.97 -6.62 15.17
CA TYR A 239 -10.36 -6.24 14.94
C TYR A 239 -10.52 -4.72 14.85
N GLY A 240 -11.30 -4.28 13.86
CA GLY A 240 -11.48 -2.87 13.55
C GLY A 240 -10.57 -2.32 12.44
N ASN A 241 -9.58 -3.09 11.97
CA ASN A 241 -8.86 -2.77 10.74
C ASN A 241 -9.77 -3.02 9.52
N GLU A 242 -9.65 -2.21 8.47
CA GLU A 242 -10.51 -2.29 7.27
C GLU A 242 -10.46 -3.65 6.56
N PHE A 243 -9.33 -4.36 6.63
CA PHE A 243 -9.18 -5.71 6.06
C PHE A 243 -9.66 -6.81 7.00
N PHE A 244 -9.95 -6.50 8.24
CA PHE A 244 -10.48 -7.51 9.17
C PHE A 244 -11.91 -7.89 8.74
N PRO A 245 -12.25 -9.19 8.64
CA PRO A 245 -13.58 -9.60 8.24
C PRO A 245 -14.64 -9.03 9.18
N TYR A 246 -15.74 -8.55 8.59
CA TYR A 246 -16.86 -8.06 9.38
C TYR A 246 -17.69 -9.24 9.93
N TYR A 247 -17.90 -9.25 11.22
CA TYR A 247 -18.79 -10.18 11.91
C TYR A 247 -19.87 -9.40 12.63
N GLU A 248 -21.13 -9.77 12.46
CA GLU A 248 -22.25 -9.06 13.08
C GLU A 248 -22.23 -9.19 14.61
N TYR A 249 -21.87 -10.39 15.10
CA TYR A 249 -21.72 -10.68 16.53
C TYR A 249 -20.50 -11.60 16.75
N PRO A 250 -19.29 -11.03 16.74
CA PRO A 250 -18.06 -11.83 16.78
C PRO A 250 -17.91 -12.52 18.15
N ASN A 251 -17.58 -13.79 18.13
CA ASN A 251 -17.15 -14.52 19.32
C ASN A 251 -15.65 -14.27 19.63
N GLU A 252 -15.19 -14.72 20.80
CA GLU A 252 -13.79 -14.51 21.22
C GLU A 252 -12.76 -15.07 20.22
N ASN A 253 -13.09 -16.15 19.53
CA ASN A 253 -12.21 -16.77 18.54
C ASN A 253 -12.09 -15.89 17.29
N GLU A 254 -13.19 -15.27 16.87
CA GLU A 254 -13.25 -14.38 15.72
C GLU A 254 -12.60 -13.01 15.98
N LEU A 255 -12.45 -12.61 17.24
CA LEU A 255 -11.73 -11.41 17.65
C LEU A 255 -10.21 -11.61 17.72
N LYS A 256 -9.70 -12.85 17.67
CA LYS A 256 -8.26 -13.10 17.67
C LYS A 256 -7.59 -12.43 16.49
N PRO A 257 -6.41 -11.85 16.68
CA PRO A 257 -5.69 -11.19 15.61
C PRO A 257 -5.17 -12.19 14.56
N PHE A 258 -4.97 -11.67 13.36
CA PHE A 258 -4.24 -12.35 12.30
C PHE A 258 -2.79 -11.89 12.26
N TYR A 259 -1.90 -12.73 11.81
CA TYR A 259 -0.47 -12.46 11.70
C TYR A 259 0.00 -12.50 10.26
N LYS A 260 0.84 -11.54 9.90
CA LYS A 260 1.36 -11.34 8.54
C LYS A 260 2.26 -12.51 8.12
N ILE A 261 2.03 -13.00 6.92
CA ILE A 261 2.84 -14.02 6.25
C ILE A 261 3.57 -13.33 5.11
N ALA A 262 4.90 -13.46 5.07
CA ALA A 262 5.71 -12.84 4.03
C ALA A 262 5.46 -13.47 2.66
N SER A 263 5.52 -12.64 1.61
CA SER A 263 5.45 -13.08 0.22
C SER A 263 6.83 -13.08 -0.44
N GLU A 264 7.00 -13.97 -1.42
CA GLU A 264 8.01 -13.85 -2.47
C GLU A 264 7.34 -13.37 -3.75
N VAL A 265 7.97 -12.44 -4.46
CA VAL A 265 7.45 -11.94 -5.73
C VAL A 265 8.36 -12.44 -6.86
N LYS A 266 7.74 -12.99 -7.92
CA LYS A 266 8.44 -13.51 -9.11
C LYS A 266 7.64 -13.17 -10.35
N ASP A 267 8.33 -12.81 -11.42
CA ASP A 267 7.71 -12.67 -12.74
C ASP A 267 7.79 -14.01 -13.47
N LEU A 268 6.64 -14.50 -13.92
CA LEU A 268 6.53 -15.75 -14.68
C LEU A 268 5.91 -15.49 -16.05
N LYS A 269 6.32 -16.32 -17.04
CA LYS A 269 5.75 -16.33 -18.38
C LYS A 269 4.96 -17.62 -18.61
N GLY A 270 4.00 -17.56 -19.55
CA GLY A 270 3.28 -18.74 -20.00
C GLY A 270 2.33 -19.34 -18.95
N ILE A 271 1.86 -18.53 -18.00
CA ILE A 271 0.83 -18.99 -17.06
C ILE A 271 -0.51 -19.16 -17.78
N THR A 272 -1.31 -20.10 -17.27
CA THR A 272 -2.65 -20.37 -17.80
C THR A 272 -3.70 -20.11 -16.74
N PHE A 273 -4.92 -19.82 -17.18
CA PHE A 273 -6.06 -19.52 -16.33
C PHE A 273 -7.20 -20.52 -16.57
N THR A 274 -7.97 -20.83 -15.53
CA THR A 274 -9.22 -21.58 -15.67
C THR A 274 -10.30 -20.69 -16.30
N GLU A 275 -11.30 -21.32 -16.93
CA GLU A 275 -12.49 -20.61 -17.44
C GLU A 275 -13.43 -20.15 -16.32
N ASN A 276 -13.47 -20.87 -15.20
CA ASN A 276 -14.31 -20.58 -14.05
C ASN A 276 -13.59 -19.71 -13.04
N SER A 277 -14.34 -18.83 -12.39
CA SER A 277 -13.85 -17.96 -11.29
C SER A 277 -14.25 -18.52 -9.92
N LEU A 278 -13.56 -18.10 -8.85
CA LEU A 278 -13.90 -18.49 -7.47
C LEU A 278 -15.27 -17.96 -7.06
N PHE A 279 -15.53 -16.71 -7.42
CA PHE A 279 -16.78 -16.02 -7.14
C PHE A 279 -17.43 -15.59 -8.44
N ILE A 280 -18.73 -15.81 -8.54
CA ILE A 280 -19.53 -15.47 -9.71
C ILE A 280 -20.68 -14.59 -9.24
N ALA A 281 -20.81 -13.42 -9.84
CA ALA A 281 -21.95 -12.54 -9.68
C ALA A 281 -22.54 -12.18 -11.04
N THR A 282 -23.85 -12.01 -11.08
CA THR A 282 -24.57 -11.39 -12.18
C THR A 282 -25.06 -10.04 -11.65
N CYS A 283 -24.52 -8.98 -12.20
CA CYS A 283 -24.91 -7.62 -11.79
C CYS A 283 -26.12 -7.21 -12.63
N ASP A 284 -27.12 -6.62 -11.98
CA ASP A 284 -28.24 -5.98 -12.69
C ASP A 284 -27.74 -4.70 -13.35
N ASP A 285 -28.08 -4.50 -14.62
CA ASP A 285 -27.73 -3.32 -15.42
C ASP A 285 -28.46 -2.04 -14.93
#